data_6866b84e52680f8afa9888ef2cec1056
#
_entry.id   6866b84e52680f8afa9888ef2cec1056
#
_cell.length_a   1.000
_cell.length_b   1.000
_cell.length_c   1.000
_cell.angle_alpha   90.00
_cell.angle_beta   90.00
_cell.angle_gamma   90.00
#
_symmetry.space_group_name_H-M   'P 1'
#
loop_
_entity.id
_entity.type
_entity.pdbx_description
1 polymer ?
#
loop_
_entity_poly.entity_id
_entity_poly.type
_entity_poly.pdbx_seq_one_letter_code
_entity_poly.pdbx_strand_id
1 'polypeptide(L)'
;VNAYVERHRHQPTTFADALRLVLMLQGFILVRGTGRPGWMASVLRKRYGMADGEQLVGRATNSARRTIAFTDTHLCVLDPPDLLRVPYSRLEDLSLSVSSHHERVVTVTDQAGLCEDVLIVVTVLRFGHHHVKISEGANHPLLSALRRFLPAMAHLREQHPEWFARP
;
A
#
# COMPACT_ATOMS: atom_id res chain seq x y z
N VAL A 1 18.35 -1.84 -11.22
CA VAL A 1 18.01 -2.80 -10.13
C VAL A 1 19.28 -3.26 -9.43
N ASN A 2 20.36 -3.60 -10.15
CA ASN A 2 21.58 -4.16 -9.54
C ASN A 2 22.38 -3.19 -8.66
N ALA A 3 22.43 -1.89 -8.99
CA ALA A 3 23.23 -0.92 -8.24
C ALA A 3 22.68 -0.59 -6.84
N TYR A 4 21.38 -0.77 -6.61
CA TYR A 4 20.79 -0.57 -5.28
C TYR A 4 20.97 -1.80 -4.39
N VAL A 5 20.83 -2.99 -4.98
CA VAL A 5 21.05 -4.27 -4.29
C VAL A 5 22.52 -4.42 -3.87
N GLU A 6 23.47 -3.97 -4.70
CA GLU A 6 24.89 -3.99 -4.37
C GLU A 6 25.28 -3.01 -3.24
N ARG A 7 24.61 -1.84 -3.15
CA ARG A 7 24.84 -0.90 -2.05
C ARG A 7 24.26 -1.37 -0.71
N HIS A 8 23.32 -2.32 -0.73
CA HIS A 8 22.61 -2.80 0.47
C HIS A 8 22.95 -4.25 0.79
N ARG A 9 24.16 -4.72 0.45
CA ARG A 9 24.74 -5.97 0.97
C ARG A 9 24.88 -5.99 2.51
N HIS A 10 24.73 -4.84 3.17
CA HIS A 10 24.63 -4.77 4.62
C HIS A 10 23.18 -5.09 5.04
N GLN A 11 23.04 -5.94 6.05
CA GLN A 11 21.75 -6.16 6.69
C GLN A 11 21.16 -4.81 7.10
N PRO A 12 19.87 -4.58 6.87
CA PRO A 12 19.24 -3.32 7.27
C PRO A 12 19.39 -3.14 8.77
N THR A 13 19.88 -1.98 9.18
CA THR A 13 20.15 -1.68 10.60
C THR A 13 18.98 -0.96 11.26
N THR A 14 18.03 -0.47 10.46
CA THR A 14 16.83 0.22 10.94
C THR A 14 15.57 -0.37 10.29
N PHE A 15 14.44 -0.23 10.99
CA PHE A 15 13.13 -0.59 10.43
C PHE A 15 12.85 0.11 9.10
N ALA A 16 13.17 1.41 9.00
CA ALA A 16 12.93 2.19 7.78
C ALA A 16 13.72 1.66 6.58
N ASP A 17 14.94 1.18 6.77
CA ASP A 17 15.76 0.59 5.70
C ASP A 17 15.22 -0.78 5.30
N ALA A 18 14.82 -1.59 6.28
CA ALA A 18 14.18 -2.88 6.04
C ALA A 18 12.86 -2.71 5.28
N LEU A 19 12.03 -1.76 5.68
CA LEU A 19 10.78 -1.44 5.00
C LEU A 19 11.03 -1.02 3.54
N ARG A 20 12.01 -0.15 3.29
CA ARG A 20 12.39 0.25 1.92
C ARG A 20 12.82 -0.94 1.09
N LEU A 21 13.60 -1.85 1.65
CA LEU A 21 14.05 -3.07 0.97
C LEU A 21 12.87 -3.97 0.64
N VAL A 22 11.97 -4.22 1.58
CA VAL A 22 10.74 -5.00 1.35
C VAL A 22 9.91 -4.38 0.23
N LEU A 23 9.65 -3.08 0.29
CA LEU A 23 8.86 -2.38 -0.72
C LEU A 23 9.50 -2.45 -2.11
N MET A 24 10.80 -2.28 -2.20
CA MET A 24 11.54 -2.38 -3.46
C MET A 24 11.48 -3.80 -4.05
N LEU A 25 11.69 -4.81 -3.25
CA LEU A 25 11.63 -6.22 -3.69
C LEU A 25 10.23 -6.63 -4.14
N GLN A 26 9.18 -6.01 -3.58
CA GLN A 26 7.79 -6.24 -3.97
C GLN A 26 7.33 -5.37 -5.15
N GLY A 27 8.20 -4.53 -5.70
CA GLY A 27 7.91 -3.71 -6.87
C GLY A 27 7.08 -2.44 -6.57
N PHE A 28 7.08 -1.96 -5.33
CA PHE A 28 6.45 -0.70 -4.97
C PHE A 28 7.29 0.51 -5.42
N ILE A 29 6.59 1.60 -5.68
CA ILE A 29 7.24 2.89 -5.97
C ILE A 29 7.74 3.49 -4.67
N LEU A 30 9.06 3.53 -4.49
CA LEU A 30 9.66 4.23 -3.37
C LEU A 30 9.54 5.74 -3.55
N VAL A 31 9.17 6.41 -2.48
CA VAL A 31 9.18 7.86 -2.41
C VAL A 31 10.55 8.29 -1.91
N ARG A 32 11.34 8.90 -2.80
CA ARG A 32 12.60 9.52 -2.38
C ARG A 32 12.27 10.67 -1.45
N GLY A 33 12.62 10.54 -0.19
CA GLY A 33 12.59 11.63 0.78
C GLY A 33 13.59 12.71 0.39
N THR A 34 13.32 13.95 0.69
CA THR A 34 14.17 15.13 0.51
C THR A 34 14.05 15.80 -0.86
N GLY A 35 13.62 17.05 -0.84
CA GLY A 35 13.53 17.93 -1.99
C GLY A 35 12.12 18.24 -2.49
N ARG A 36 11.07 17.71 -1.84
CA ARG A 36 9.71 18.15 -2.18
C ARG A 36 9.43 19.51 -1.58
N PRO A 37 8.78 20.42 -2.34
CA PRO A 37 8.32 21.69 -1.80
C PRO A 37 7.51 21.47 -0.51
N GLY A 38 7.68 22.32 0.48
CA GLY A 38 6.99 22.18 1.79
C GLY A 38 5.47 22.05 1.69
N TRP A 39 4.85 22.70 0.68
CA TRP A 39 3.43 22.56 0.39
C TRP A 39 3.01 21.15 -0.01
N MET A 40 3.87 20.43 -0.77
CA MET A 40 3.59 19.06 -1.19
C MET A 40 3.67 18.09 0.00
N ALA A 41 4.59 18.31 0.92
CA ALA A 41 4.67 17.56 2.16
C ALA A 41 3.40 17.75 3.01
N SER A 42 2.90 19.00 3.12
CA SER A 42 1.65 19.31 3.82
C SER A 42 0.43 18.61 3.18
N VAL A 43 0.33 18.62 1.86
CA VAL A 43 -0.77 17.93 1.13
C VAL A 43 -0.73 16.43 1.38
N LEU A 44 0.45 15.80 1.34
CA LEU A 44 0.59 14.37 1.61
C LEU A 44 0.28 14.02 3.07
N ARG A 45 0.74 14.82 4.02
CA ARG A 45 0.39 14.66 5.43
C ARG A 45 -1.11 14.67 5.64
N LYS A 46 -1.81 15.68 5.12
CA LYS A 46 -3.26 15.77 5.19
C LYS A 46 -3.95 14.59 4.53
N ARG A 47 -3.47 14.18 3.35
CA ARG A 47 -4.07 13.10 2.56
C ARG A 47 -3.99 11.74 3.26
N TYR A 48 -2.88 11.44 3.94
CA TYR A 48 -2.64 10.17 4.62
C TYR A 48 -2.77 10.25 6.14
N GLY A 49 -3.24 11.39 6.67
CA GLY A 49 -3.39 11.60 8.11
C GLY A 49 -2.07 11.44 8.87
N MET A 50 -0.94 11.80 8.26
CA MET A 50 0.39 11.58 8.83
C MET A 50 0.65 12.50 10.00
N ALA A 51 1.26 11.97 11.06
CA ALA A 51 1.72 12.74 12.21
C ALA A 51 2.93 13.63 11.86
N ASP A 52 3.26 14.55 12.76
CA ASP A 52 4.47 15.35 12.63
C ASP A 52 5.70 14.44 12.75
N GLY A 53 6.63 14.59 11.81
CA GLY A 53 7.82 13.75 11.72
C GLY A 53 7.65 12.46 10.93
N GLU A 54 6.42 11.97 10.74
CA GLU A 54 6.14 10.76 9.95
C GLU A 54 6.51 10.96 8.48
N GLN A 55 7.16 9.98 7.88
CA GLN A 55 7.67 10.05 6.50
C GLN A 55 6.98 9.04 5.59
N LEU A 56 6.62 9.48 4.39
CA LEU A 56 6.13 8.60 3.34
C LEU A 56 7.31 7.86 2.69
N VAL A 57 7.31 6.53 2.78
CA VAL A 57 8.40 5.66 2.29
C VAL A 57 8.09 5.13 0.89
N GLY A 58 6.85 4.73 0.64
CA GLY A 58 6.45 4.17 -0.64
C GLY A 58 4.96 4.24 -0.89
N ARG A 59 4.54 3.92 -2.11
CA ARG A 59 3.13 3.88 -2.48
C ARG A 59 2.85 2.97 -3.67
N ALA A 60 1.62 2.48 -3.75
CA ALA A 60 1.02 1.92 -4.95
C ALA A 60 -0.34 2.59 -5.19
N THR A 61 -0.65 2.91 -6.44
CA THR A 61 -1.90 3.59 -6.82
C THR A 61 -2.50 2.88 -8.01
N ASN A 62 -3.80 2.65 -8.00
CA ASN A 62 -4.52 2.18 -9.18
C ASN A 62 -5.13 3.35 -9.97
N SER A 63 -5.73 3.04 -11.13
CA SER A 63 -6.36 4.02 -12.02
C SER A 63 -7.53 4.79 -11.38
N ALA A 64 -8.18 4.22 -10.36
CA ALA A 64 -9.29 4.84 -9.64
C ALA A 64 -8.85 5.78 -8.50
N ARG A 65 -7.58 6.19 -8.45
CA ARG A 65 -6.99 7.05 -7.41
C ARG A 65 -6.95 6.43 -6.00
N ARG A 66 -7.28 5.15 -5.89
CA ARG A 66 -7.09 4.40 -4.66
C ARG A 66 -5.61 4.16 -4.45
N THR A 67 -5.16 4.29 -3.23
CA THR A 67 -3.74 4.25 -2.93
C THR A 67 -3.48 3.41 -1.70
N ILE A 68 -2.46 2.56 -1.78
CA ILE A 68 -1.80 2.01 -0.61
C ILE A 68 -0.52 2.81 -0.44
N ALA A 69 -0.34 3.39 0.73
CA ALA A 69 0.83 4.17 1.09
C ALA A 69 1.50 3.56 2.31
N PHE A 70 2.80 3.66 2.35
CA PHE A 70 3.65 3.13 3.40
C PHE A 70 4.41 4.30 4.01
N THR A 71 4.11 4.60 5.25
CA THR A 71 4.92 5.53 6.03
C THR A 71 5.97 4.76 6.83
N ASP A 72 6.83 5.44 7.53
CA ASP A 72 7.80 4.80 8.44
C ASP A 72 7.14 4.16 9.68
N THR A 73 5.85 4.42 9.92
CA THR A 73 5.10 3.92 11.09
C THR A 73 3.82 3.16 10.74
N HIS A 74 3.20 3.42 9.59
CA HIS A 74 1.88 2.89 9.25
C HIS A 74 1.77 2.40 7.80
N LEU A 75 0.97 1.36 7.62
CA LEU A 75 0.30 1.05 6.36
C LEU A 75 -0.95 1.92 6.25
N CYS A 76 -1.08 2.66 5.17
CA CYS A 76 -2.22 3.53 4.88
C CYS A 76 -2.95 3.04 3.64
N VAL A 77 -4.26 2.84 3.73
CA VAL A 77 -5.10 2.47 2.59
C VAL A 77 -6.14 3.56 2.40
N LEU A 78 -6.09 4.22 1.25
CA LEU A 78 -6.95 5.33 0.91
C LEU A 78 -7.90 4.94 -0.22
N ASP A 79 -9.20 5.00 0.04
CA ASP A 79 -10.28 5.00 -0.94
C ASP A 79 -11.17 6.21 -0.63
N PRO A 80 -10.93 7.37 -1.25
CA PRO A 80 -11.58 8.62 -0.85
C PRO A 80 -13.10 8.52 -0.76
N PRO A 81 -13.72 9.02 0.31
CA PRO A 81 -13.12 9.80 1.40
C PRO A 81 -12.45 8.97 2.51
N ASP A 82 -12.56 7.65 2.47
CA ASP A 82 -12.14 6.76 3.55
C ASP A 82 -10.62 6.56 3.58
N LEU A 83 -10.07 6.59 4.78
CA LEU A 83 -8.66 6.33 5.06
C LEU A 83 -8.53 5.33 6.21
N LEU A 84 -7.90 4.19 5.93
CA LEU A 84 -7.52 3.20 6.92
C LEU A 84 -6.02 3.35 7.22
N ARG A 85 -5.68 3.51 8.51
CA ARG A 85 -4.29 3.52 8.98
C ARG A 85 -4.05 2.37 9.93
N VAL A 86 -3.04 1.56 9.65
CA VAL A 86 -2.68 0.40 10.44
C VAL A 86 -1.22 0.53 10.89
N PRO A 87 -0.94 0.70 12.18
CA PRO A 87 0.44 0.72 12.66
C PRO A 87 1.09 -0.64 12.43
N TYR A 88 2.36 -0.65 12.08
CA TYR A 88 3.07 -1.91 11.80
C TYR A 88 3.12 -2.85 13.01
N SER A 89 3.10 -2.31 14.21
CA SER A 89 3.01 -3.10 15.46
C SER A 89 1.71 -3.89 15.59
N ARG A 90 0.70 -3.59 14.78
CA ARG A 90 -0.65 -4.20 14.82
C ARG A 90 -1.11 -4.72 13.46
N LEU A 91 -0.21 -5.02 12.54
CA LEU A 91 -0.56 -5.57 11.22
C LEU A 91 -1.31 -6.91 11.32
N GLU A 92 -1.12 -7.69 12.38
CA GLU A 92 -1.85 -8.92 12.64
C GLU A 92 -3.35 -8.72 12.87
N ASP A 93 -3.74 -7.54 13.37
CA ASP A 93 -5.15 -7.20 13.58
C ASP A 93 -5.87 -6.78 12.27
N LEU A 94 -5.12 -6.65 11.18
CA LEU A 94 -5.68 -6.32 9.88
C LEU A 94 -6.31 -7.57 9.26
N SER A 95 -7.63 -7.55 9.11
CA SER A 95 -8.34 -8.59 8.36
C SER A 95 -8.57 -8.17 6.92
N LEU A 96 -8.44 -9.16 6.02
CA LEU A 96 -8.58 -8.98 4.59
C LEU A 96 -9.56 -10.02 4.07
N SER A 97 -10.68 -9.57 3.52
CA SER A 97 -11.64 -10.42 2.83
C SER A 97 -11.72 -10.05 1.35
N VAL A 98 -11.75 -11.07 0.50
CA VAL A 98 -11.76 -10.92 -0.95
C VAL A 98 -12.98 -11.64 -1.51
N SER A 99 -13.73 -10.93 -2.34
CA SER A 99 -14.81 -11.48 -3.16
C SER A 99 -14.64 -11.05 -4.61
N SER A 100 -15.25 -11.77 -5.52
CA SER A 100 -15.25 -11.41 -6.94
C SER A 100 -16.63 -11.59 -7.53
N HIS A 101 -16.95 -10.77 -8.52
CA HIS A 101 -18.16 -10.88 -9.33
C HIS A 101 -17.87 -10.43 -10.76
N HIS A 102 -18.69 -10.87 -11.69
CA HIS A 102 -18.64 -10.36 -13.05
C HIS A 102 -19.57 -9.18 -13.20
N GLU A 103 -19.07 -8.12 -13.84
CA GLU A 103 -19.84 -6.93 -14.18
C GLU A 103 -19.81 -6.75 -15.70
N ARG A 104 -20.98 -6.52 -16.30
CA ARG A 104 -21.08 -6.24 -17.70
C ARG A 104 -20.83 -4.76 -17.93
N VAL A 105 -19.68 -4.45 -18.54
CA VAL A 105 -19.30 -3.08 -18.88
C VAL A 105 -19.57 -2.85 -20.37
N VAL A 106 -20.35 -1.81 -20.65
CA VAL A 106 -20.58 -1.36 -22.03
C VAL A 106 -19.56 -0.26 -22.31
N THR A 107 -18.56 -0.57 -23.11
CA THR A 107 -17.62 0.43 -23.60
C THR A 107 -18.18 1.00 -24.89
N VAL A 108 -18.62 2.26 -24.85
CA VAL A 108 -19.06 2.99 -26.04
C VAL A 108 -17.80 3.48 -26.76
N THR A 109 -17.42 2.78 -27.82
CA THR A 109 -16.50 3.30 -28.82
C THR A 109 -17.31 3.94 -29.94
N ASP A 110 -16.76 4.89 -30.68
CA ASP A 110 -17.44 5.77 -31.65
C ASP A 110 -18.27 5.06 -32.73
N GLN A 111 -18.26 3.74 -32.81
CA GLN A 111 -19.00 3.01 -33.88
C GLN A 111 -19.69 1.70 -33.43
N ALA A 112 -19.42 1.15 -32.28
CA ALA A 112 -20.13 -0.03 -31.75
C ALA A 112 -19.95 -0.12 -30.23
N GLY A 113 -21.04 -0.33 -29.50
CA GLY A 113 -20.97 -0.69 -28.07
C GLY A 113 -20.40 -2.10 -27.94
N LEU A 114 -19.17 -2.24 -27.49
CA LEU A 114 -18.60 -3.51 -27.06
C LEU A 114 -19.09 -3.81 -25.63
N CYS A 115 -19.71 -4.95 -25.47
CA CYS A 115 -20.15 -5.44 -24.17
C CYS A 115 -19.12 -6.45 -23.68
N GLU A 116 -18.39 -6.10 -22.62
CA GLU A 116 -17.39 -6.98 -22.04
C GLU A 116 -17.81 -7.38 -20.61
N ASP A 117 -17.70 -8.68 -20.32
CA ASP A 117 -17.83 -9.16 -18.93
C ASP A 117 -16.49 -8.98 -18.24
N VAL A 118 -16.42 -8.03 -17.31
CA VAL A 118 -15.22 -7.72 -16.55
C VAL A 118 -15.29 -8.37 -15.17
N LEU A 119 -14.24 -9.09 -14.80
CA LEU A 119 -14.10 -9.60 -13.44
C LEU A 119 -13.72 -8.45 -12.51
N ILE A 120 -14.59 -8.14 -11.56
CA ILE A 120 -14.32 -7.19 -10.49
C ILE A 120 -13.95 -7.96 -9.23
N VAL A 121 -12.81 -7.63 -8.67
CA VAL A 121 -12.38 -8.13 -7.37
C VAL A 121 -12.58 -7.04 -6.33
N VAL A 122 -13.30 -7.39 -5.28
CA VAL A 122 -13.58 -6.52 -4.16
C VAL A 122 -12.79 -7.01 -2.95
N THR A 123 -11.92 -6.15 -2.45
CA THR A 123 -11.13 -6.39 -1.25
C THR A 123 -11.63 -5.47 -0.15
N VAL A 124 -12.02 -6.05 0.98
CA VAL A 124 -12.38 -5.29 2.18
C VAL A 124 -11.28 -5.48 3.21
N LEU A 125 -10.65 -4.37 3.59
CA LEU A 125 -9.68 -4.32 4.68
C LEU A 125 -10.37 -3.78 5.93
N ARG A 126 -10.19 -4.46 7.05
CA ARG A 126 -10.76 -4.06 8.35
C ARG A 126 -9.67 -4.01 9.40
N PHE A 127 -9.68 -2.93 10.18
CA PHE A 127 -8.82 -2.77 11.33
C PHE A 127 -9.62 -2.11 12.47
N GLY A 128 -9.90 -2.85 13.52
CA GLY A 128 -10.83 -2.43 14.56
C GLY A 128 -12.23 -2.18 13.98
N HIS A 129 -12.75 -0.98 14.21
CA HIS A 129 -14.07 -0.56 13.70
C HIS A 129 -14.01 0.10 12.30
N HIS A 130 -12.82 0.35 11.79
CA HIS A 130 -12.63 0.98 10.50
C HIS A 130 -12.52 -0.06 9.39
N HIS A 131 -13.07 0.26 8.24
CA HIS A 131 -12.89 -0.57 7.04
C HIS A 131 -12.78 0.31 5.79
N VAL A 132 -12.06 -0.22 4.80
CA VAL A 132 -11.96 0.36 3.46
C VAL A 132 -12.23 -0.73 2.45
N LYS A 133 -13.03 -0.40 1.42
CA LYS A 133 -13.38 -1.29 0.34
C LYS A 133 -12.66 -0.88 -0.93
N ILE A 134 -11.83 -1.75 -1.47
CA ILE A 134 -11.14 -1.55 -2.75
C ILE A 134 -11.78 -2.44 -3.80
N SER A 135 -12.24 -1.85 -4.90
CA SER A 135 -12.72 -2.60 -6.07
C SER A 135 -11.72 -2.42 -7.20
N GLU A 136 -11.29 -3.51 -7.79
CA GLU A 136 -10.29 -3.55 -8.85
C GLU A 136 -10.75 -4.44 -9.99
N GLY A 137 -10.36 -4.10 -11.23
CA GLY A 137 -10.52 -4.96 -12.39
C GLY A 137 -9.53 -6.13 -12.42
N ALA A 138 -9.46 -6.83 -13.55
CA ALA A 138 -8.75 -8.10 -13.70
C ALA A 138 -7.30 -8.16 -13.20
N ASN A 139 -6.57 -7.07 -13.21
CA ASN A 139 -5.15 -7.06 -12.82
C ASN A 139 -4.89 -6.94 -11.31
N HIS A 140 -5.88 -6.61 -10.50
CA HIS A 140 -5.81 -6.51 -9.02
C HIS A 140 -4.48 -5.97 -8.45
N PRO A 141 -3.95 -4.84 -8.91
CA PRO A 141 -2.58 -4.44 -8.57
C PRO A 141 -2.41 -4.18 -7.07
N LEU A 142 -3.40 -3.56 -6.42
CA LEU A 142 -3.31 -3.25 -4.99
C LEU A 142 -3.47 -4.50 -4.12
N LEU A 143 -4.38 -5.40 -4.47
CA LEU A 143 -4.53 -6.68 -3.78
C LEU A 143 -3.28 -7.55 -3.93
N SER A 144 -2.72 -7.64 -5.13
CA SER A 144 -1.48 -8.37 -5.40
C SER A 144 -0.30 -7.79 -4.61
N ALA A 145 -0.25 -6.47 -4.49
CA ALA A 145 0.74 -5.78 -3.69
C ALA A 145 0.62 -6.12 -2.19
N LEU A 146 -0.60 -6.05 -1.63
CA LEU A 146 -0.85 -6.42 -0.23
C LEU A 146 -0.54 -7.89 0.06
N ARG A 147 -0.94 -8.81 -0.81
CA ARG A 147 -0.67 -10.25 -0.67
C ARG A 147 0.82 -10.58 -0.59
N ARG A 148 1.67 -9.78 -1.21
CA ARG A 148 3.13 -9.93 -1.11
C ARG A 148 3.73 -9.20 0.09
N PHE A 149 3.19 -8.02 0.39
CA PHE A 149 3.69 -7.18 1.46
C PHE A 149 3.44 -7.78 2.86
N LEU A 150 2.22 -8.24 3.14
CA LEU A 150 1.86 -8.72 4.47
C LEU A 150 2.71 -9.91 4.94
N PRO A 151 2.94 -10.97 4.14
CA PRO A 151 3.84 -12.05 4.53
C PRO A 151 5.29 -11.60 4.72
N ALA A 152 5.78 -10.66 3.89
CA ALA A 152 7.13 -10.15 4.03
C ALA A 152 7.31 -9.37 5.34
N MET A 153 6.29 -8.62 5.76
CA MET A 153 6.30 -7.91 7.05
C MET A 153 6.17 -8.86 8.24
N ALA A 154 5.39 -9.95 8.12
CA ALA A 154 5.32 -10.98 9.14
C ALA A 154 6.69 -11.65 9.34
N HIS A 155 7.35 -12.01 8.26
CA HIS A 155 8.70 -12.57 8.32
C HIS A 155 9.73 -11.59 8.91
N LEU A 156 9.67 -10.32 8.54
CA LEU A 156 10.54 -9.28 9.11
C LEU A 156 10.31 -9.15 10.62
N ARG A 157 9.07 -9.26 11.08
CA ARG A 157 8.73 -9.22 12.51
C ARG A 157 9.28 -10.42 13.29
N GLU A 158 9.27 -11.60 12.68
CA GLU A 158 9.89 -12.80 13.29
C GLU A 158 11.40 -12.65 13.46
N GLN A 159 12.06 -11.98 12.52
CA GLN A 159 13.51 -11.74 12.56
C GLN A 159 13.90 -10.58 13.51
N HIS A 160 13.07 -9.55 13.60
CA HIS A 160 13.33 -8.30 14.30
C HIS A 160 12.11 -7.84 15.13
N PRO A 161 11.72 -8.61 16.16
CA PRO A 161 10.54 -8.27 16.97
C PRO A 161 10.66 -6.90 17.67
N GLU A 162 11.88 -6.46 17.97
CA GLU A 162 12.20 -5.18 18.60
C GLU A 162 11.73 -3.98 17.73
N TRP A 163 11.69 -4.11 16.41
CA TRP A 163 11.24 -3.04 15.52
C TRP A 163 9.72 -2.85 15.51
N PHE A 164 8.99 -3.82 16.01
CA PHE A 164 7.53 -3.84 16.10
C PHE A 164 7.03 -3.69 17.53
N ALA A 165 7.93 -3.61 18.50
CA ALA A 165 7.59 -3.33 19.87
C ALA A 165 6.90 -1.95 19.94
N ARG A 166 5.82 -1.85 20.71
CA ARG A 166 5.16 -0.56 20.94
C ARG A 166 6.11 0.38 21.67
N PRO A 167 6.18 1.65 21.26
CA PRO A 167 6.82 2.66 22.08
C PRO A 167 6.09 2.80 23.42
#